data_3ddbb5e95bdb22ea0d7619f08fca1f1e
#
_entry.id   3ddbb5e95bdb22ea0d7619f08fca1f1e
#
_cell.length_a   1.000
_cell.length_b   1.000
_cell.length_c   1.000
_cell.angle_alpha   90.00
_cell.angle_beta   90.00
_cell.angle_gamma   90.00
#
_symmetry.space_group_name_H-M   'P 1'
#
loop_
_entity.id
_entity.type
_entity.pdbx_description
1 polymer ?
#
loop_
_entity_poly.entity_id
_entity_poly.type
_entity_poly.pdbx_seq_one_letter_code
_entity_poly.pdbx_strand_id
1 'polypeptide(L)'
;MGWLDGQVALVTGGGSGIGRAVVERYVEEGARVAVMDRVPGRGEELRARFGNQVTTISGDVSRLDDNKRAVAETVAAFGRLDIFVGNAGVLDGFLRLADLAEASIAAACDELFAVNVKGCILGAKAALHELDKNKGCMIFTASGAGFTSAGGGVIYTASKHAVVGIIRQLAVELGPNIRVNGVAPGGTMTDLRSVAALQLEDRSQFDLPGAAERIAAGNPLQIALDPADLAGAFVFLASRANARGITGSVVSVDAGSTLRMMRRG
;
A
#
# COMPACT_ATOMS: atom_id res chain seq x y z
N MET A 1 -18.35 18.44 -4.42
CA MET A 1 -16.99 18.69 -3.93
C MET A 1 -16.55 17.43 -3.22
N GLY A 2 -15.51 16.79 -3.72
CA GLY A 2 -15.01 15.53 -3.15
C GLY A 2 -14.24 15.77 -1.84
N TRP A 3 -13.96 14.71 -1.10
CA TRP A 3 -13.24 14.79 0.19
C TRP A 3 -11.77 15.19 0.05
N LEU A 4 -11.19 15.09 -1.16
CA LEU A 4 -9.80 15.40 -1.46
C LEU A 4 -9.65 16.53 -2.48
N ASP A 5 -10.69 17.33 -2.67
CA ASP A 5 -10.72 18.40 -3.66
C ASP A 5 -9.51 19.34 -3.51
N GLY A 6 -8.79 19.56 -4.62
CA GLY A 6 -7.61 20.41 -4.70
C GLY A 6 -6.34 19.83 -4.04
N GLN A 7 -6.36 18.63 -3.45
CA GLN A 7 -5.18 17.97 -2.88
C GLN A 7 -4.37 17.25 -3.96
N VAL A 8 -3.09 17.03 -3.66
CA VAL A 8 -2.14 16.31 -4.50
C VAL A 8 -1.61 15.10 -3.75
N ALA A 9 -1.68 13.92 -4.38
CA ALA A 9 -1.19 12.68 -3.83
C ALA A 9 -0.04 12.08 -4.66
N LEU A 10 0.89 11.39 -4.00
CA LEU A 10 1.85 10.47 -4.61
C LEU A 10 1.53 9.05 -4.10
N VAL A 11 1.25 8.12 -5.02
CA VAL A 11 0.91 6.73 -4.72
C VAL A 11 1.99 5.81 -5.29
N THR A 12 2.67 5.06 -4.43
CA THR A 12 3.66 4.05 -4.86
C THR A 12 2.99 2.72 -5.15
N GLY A 13 3.43 2.01 -6.22
CA GLY A 13 2.73 0.83 -6.72
C GLY A 13 1.32 1.17 -7.21
N GLY A 14 1.13 2.39 -7.72
CA GLY A 14 -0.17 2.91 -8.11
C GLY A 14 -0.66 2.43 -9.48
N GLY A 15 0.15 1.66 -10.21
CA GLY A 15 -0.21 1.17 -11.55
C GLY A 15 -1.08 -0.09 -11.55
N SER A 16 -1.26 -0.78 -10.43
CA SER A 16 -2.04 -2.02 -10.35
C SER A 16 -2.70 -2.22 -8.97
N GLY A 17 -3.62 -3.18 -8.88
CA GLY A 17 -4.22 -3.65 -7.64
C GLY A 17 -4.78 -2.53 -6.76
N ILE A 18 -4.49 -2.60 -5.46
CA ILE A 18 -4.98 -1.62 -4.46
C ILE A 18 -4.51 -0.20 -4.80
N GLY A 19 -3.23 -0.04 -5.19
CA GLY A 19 -2.69 1.27 -5.54
C GLY A 19 -3.46 1.93 -6.68
N ARG A 20 -3.80 1.19 -7.73
CA ARG A 20 -4.61 1.66 -8.86
C ARG A 20 -6.02 2.09 -8.39
N ALA A 21 -6.68 1.28 -7.59
CA ALA A 21 -8.00 1.62 -7.06
C ALA A 21 -7.96 2.88 -6.16
N VAL A 22 -6.89 3.06 -5.40
CA VAL A 22 -6.68 4.30 -4.61
C VAL A 22 -6.50 5.50 -5.54
N VAL A 23 -5.72 5.37 -6.62
CA VAL A 23 -5.53 6.46 -7.61
C VAL A 23 -6.87 6.84 -8.23
N GLU A 24 -7.63 5.87 -8.74
CA GLU A 24 -8.94 6.09 -9.37
C GLU A 24 -9.89 6.81 -8.40
N ARG A 25 -10.00 6.30 -7.18
CA ARG A 25 -10.88 6.89 -6.17
C ARG A 25 -10.41 8.28 -5.72
N TYR A 26 -9.11 8.53 -5.61
CA TYR A 26 -8.59 9.85 -5.24
C TYR A 26 -8.92 10.90 -6.31
N VAL A 27 -8.82 10.54 -7.58
CA VAL A 27 -9.22 11.43 -8.69
C VAL A 27 -10.73 11.70 -8.65
N GLU A 28 -11.56 10.68 -8.40
CA GLU A 28 -13.02 10.85 -8.24
C GLU A 28 -13.36 11.78 -7.05
N GLU A 29 -12.53 11.79 -6.00
CA GLU A 29 -12.67 12.68 -4.85
C GLU A 29 -12.04 14.08 -5.06
N GLY A 30 -11.56 14.37 -6.27
CA GLY A 30 -11.07 15.70 -6.66
C GLY A 30 -9.58 15.92 -6.47
N ALA A 31 -8.80 14.89 -6.15
CA ALA A 31 -7.34 15.00 -6.06
C ALA A 31 -6.66 14.92 -7.43
N ARG A 32 -5.43 15.44 -7.51
CA ARG A 32 -4.49 15.15 -8.59
C ARG A 32 -3.48 14.14 -8.06
N VAL A 33 -3.10 13.13 -8.87
CA VAL A 33 -2.34 11.99 -8.39
C VAL A 33 -1.12 11.71 -9.26
N ALA A 34 0.04 11.63 -8.63
CA ALA A 34 1.24 11.05 -9.22
C ALA A 34 1.31 9.56 -8.89
N VAL A 35 1.50 8.74 -9.90
CA VAL A 35 1.62 7.28 -9.81
C VAL A 35 3.08 6.90 -9.97
N MET A 36 3.69 6.35 -8.92
CA MET A 36 5.03 5.77 -9.02
C MET A 36 4.92 4.25 -9.11
N ASP A 37 5.48 3.66 -10.17
CA ASP A 37 5.52 2.20 -10.32
C ASP A 37 6.88 1.74 -10.87
N ARG A 38 7.32 0.53 -10.47
CA ARG A 38 8.59 -0.04 -10.94
C ARG A 38 8.50 -0.52 -12.38
N VAL A 39 7.33 -0.97 -12.80
CA VAL A 39 7.10 -1.48 -14.15
C VAL A 39 6.78 -0.31 -15.07
N PRO A 40 7.66 -0.03 -16.07
CA PRO A 40 7.41 1.04 -17.03
C PRO A 40 6.07 0.85 -17.74
N GLY A 41 5.36 1.95 -17.95
CA GLY A 41 4.05 1.92 -18.64
C GLY A 41 2.85 1.55 -17.73
N ARG A 42 3.07 0.97 -16.56
CA ARG A 42 1.99 0.83 -15.57
C ARG A 42 1.52 2.21 -15.13
N GLY A 43 0.22 2.44 -15.24
CA GLY A 43 -0.40 3.74 -14.96
C GLY A 43 -0.70 4.58 -16.20
N GLU A 44 -0.19 4.26 -17.39
CA GLU A 44 -0.50 5.01 -18.62
C GLU A 44 -2.00 4.95 -18.98
N GLU A 45 -2.69 3.86 -18.68
CA GLU A 45 -4.14 3.78 -18.82
C GLU A 45 -4.86 4.78 -17.90
N LEU A 46 -4.36 4.96 -16.68
CA LEU A 46 -4.90 5.96 -15.73
C LEU A 46 -4.67 7.37 -16.27
N ARG A 47 -3.48 7.64 -16.80
CA ARG A 47 -3.16 8.92 -17.44
C ARG A 47 -4.02 9.16 -18.67
N ALA A 48 -4.26 8.16 -19.49
CA ALA A 48 -5.13 8.27 -20.65
C ALA A 48 -6.59 8.55 -20.25
N ARG A 49 -7.07 7.91 -19.17
CA ARG A 49 -8.44 8.06 -18.66
C ARG A 49 -8.67 9.40 -17.96
N PHE A 50 -7.73 9.87 -17.15
CA PHE A 50 -7.90 11.03 -16.27
C PHE A 50 -7.13 12.28 -16.72
N GLY A 51 -6.38 12.19 -17.83
CA GLY A 51 -5.71 13.34 -18.43
C GLY A 51 -4.72 14.02 -17.50
N ASN A 52 -4.84 15.32 -17.34
CA ASN A 52 -3.95 16.16 -16.54
C ASN A 52 -4.12 15.99 -15.01
N GLN A 53 -5.06 15.17 -14.55
CA GLN A 53 -5.22 14.85 -13.13
C GLN A 53 -4.25 13.76 -12.68
N VAL A 54 -3.67 12.99 -13.61
CA VAL A 54 -2.73 11.90 -13.31
C VAL A 54 -1.42 12.10 -14.05
N THR A 55 -0.29 11.91 -13.36
CA THR A 55 1.04 11.77 -13.95
C THR A 55 1.66 10.44 -13.53
N THR A 56 2.55 9.89 -14.37
CA THR A 56 3.18 8.58 -14.14
C THR A 56 4.69 8.73 -14.04
N ILE A 57 5.30 8.03 -13.11
CA ILE A 57 6.73 8.08 -12.78
C ILE A 57 7.24 6.65 -12.64
N SER A 58 8.21 6.27 -13.46
CA SER A 58 8.88 4.98 -13.28
C SER A 58 9.92 5.07 -12.18
N GLY A 59 9.91 4.15 -11.20
CA GLY A 59 10.88 4.17 -10.11
C GLY A 59 10.74 2.99 -9.15
N ASP A 60 11.84 2.68 -8.47
CA ASP A 60 11.92 1.63 -7.46
C ASP A 60 11.90 2.23 -6.05
N VAL A 61 10.90 1.87 -5.24
CA VAL A 61 10.74 2.36 -3.87
C VAL A 61 11.92 2.00 -2.97
N SER A 62 12.68 0.95 -3.29
CA SER A 62 13.87 0.55 -2.54
C SER A 62 15.08 1.46 -2.74
N ARG A 63 14.98 2.47 -3.62
CA ARG A 63 16.02 3.45 -3.97
C ARG A 63 15.60 4.87 -3.53
N LEU A 64 16.42 5.50 -2.69
CA LEU A 64 16.12 6.85 -2.19
C LEU A 64 16.02 7.90 -3.31
N ASP A 65 16.90 7.81 -4.31
CA ASP A 65 16.93 8.79 -5.41
C ASP A 65 15.67 8.70 -6.28
N ASP A 66 15.12 7.51 -6.48
CA ASP A 66 13.86 7.34 -7.20
C ASP A 66 12.68 7.93 -6.41
N ASN A 67 12.64 7.74 -5.08
CA ASN A 67 11.63 8.36 -4.22
C ASN A 67 11.74 9.89 -4.24
N LYS A 68 12.95 10.44 -4.13
CA LYS A 68 13.18 11.90 -4.22
C LYS A 68 12.74 12.46 -5.58
N ARG A 69 13.09 11.77 -6.66
CA ARG A 69 12.68 12.15 -8.02
C ARG A 69 11.16 12.10 -8.15
N ALA A 70 10.49 11.06 -7.63
CA ALA A 70 9.05 10.97 -7.68
C ALA A 70 8.36 12.13 -6.96
N VAL A 71 8.84 12.53 -5.79
CA VAL A 71 8.34 13.72 -5.08
C VAL A 71 8.58 14.99 -5.90
N ALA A 72 9.78 15.19 -6.43
CA ALA A 72 10.13 16.37 -7.23
C ALA A 72 9.26 16.49 -8.50
N GLU A 73 9.07 15.39 -9.23
CA GLU A 73 8.20 15.35 -10.42
C GLU A 73 6.73 15.58 -10.05
N THR A 74 6.26 15.08 -8.90
CA THR A 74 4.91 15.36 -8.40
C THR A 74 4.71 16.86 -8.15
N VAL A 75 5.68 17.50 -7.48
CA VAL A 75 5.63 18.94 -7.19
C VAL A 75 5.76 19.76 -8.48
N ALA A 76 6.60 19.34 -9.41
CA ALA A 76 6.73 20.01 -10.70
C ALA A 76 5.43 19.94 -11.51
N ALA A 77 4.72 18.81 -11.49
CA ALA A 77 3.47 18.62 -12.23
C ALA A 77 2.27 19.36 -11.59
N PHE A 78 2.21 19.40 -10.24
CA PHE A 78 1.01 19.80 -9.53
C PHE A 78 1.20 20.93 -8.52
N GLY A 79 2.44 21.39 -8.29
CA GLY A 79 2.77 22.52 -7.44
C GLY A 79 2.90 22.23 -5.94
N ARG A 80 2.51 21.02 -5.48
CA ARG A 80 2.50 20.64 -4.06
C ARG A 80 2.44 19.13 -3.86
N LEU A 81 2.60 18.68 -2.62
CA LEU A 81 2.29 17.32 -2.19
C LEU A 81 1.57 17.38 -0.82
N ASP A 82 0.38 16.80 -0.74
CA ASP A 82 -0.45 16.75 0.47
C ASP A 82 -0.57 15.35 1.06
N ILE A 83 -0.51 14.32 0.21
CA ILE A 83 -0.77 12.93 0.59
C ILE A 83 0.34 12.05 0.01
N PHE A 84 1.00 11.28 0.87
CA PHE A 84 1.90 10.21 0.44
C PHE A 84 1.25 8.85 0.76
N VAL A 85 1.11 7.99 -0.25
CA VAL A 85 0.60 6.62 -0.08
C VAL A 85 1.73 5.63 -0.35
N GLY A 86 2.26 5.02 0.72
CA GLY A 86 3.23 3.95 0.67
C GLY A 86 2.54 2.60 0.45
N ASN A 87 2.20 2.29 -0.81
CA ASN A 87 1.41 1.09 -1.14
C ASN A 87 2.22 -0.02 -1.81
N ALA A 88 3.32 0.28 -2.49
CA ALA A 88 4.14 -0.74 -3.15
C ALA A 88 4.51 -1.89 -2.20
N GLY A 89 4.35 -3.12 -2.66
CA GLY A 89 4.63 -4.30 -1.86
C GLY A 89 4.83 -5.56 -2.71
N VAL A 90 5.46 -6.56 -2.11
CA VAL A 90 5.69 -7.89 -2.64
C VAL A 90 5.42 -8.94 -1.58
N LEU A 91 5.28 -10.21 -1.99
CA LEU A 91 4.86 -11.34 -1.17
C LEU A 91 5.96 -12.42 -1.10
N ASP A 92 5.86 -13.35 -0.15
CA ASP A 92 6.74 -14.52 -0.02
C ASP A 92 6.07 -15.83 -0.50
N GLY A 93 5.02 -15.74 -1.31
CA GLY A 93 4.33 -16.90 -1.88
C GLY A 93 3.56 -17.76 -0.86
N PHE A 94 3.34 -17.29 0.35
CA PHE A 94 2.74 -18.04 1.48
C PHE A 94 3.54 -19.31 1.84
N LEU A 95 4.85 -19.35 1.52
CA LEU A 95 5.69 -20.51 1.83
C LEU A 95 5.89 -20.66 3.34
N ARG A 96 5.75 -21.90 3.82
CA ARG A 96 6.12 -22.23 5.21
C ARG A 96 7.64 -22.24 5.33
N LEU A 97 8.16 -21.95 6.51
CA LEU A 97 9.61 -21.98 6.76
C LEU A 97 10.27 -23.29 6.31
N ALA A 98 9.57 -24.41 6.52
CA ALA A 98 10.07 -25.74 6.13
C ALA A 98 10.17 -25.95 4.61
N ASP A 99 9.41 -25.16 3.84
CA ASP A 99 9.35 -25.28 2.37
C ASP A 99 10.26 -24.26 1.67
N LEU A 100 10.86 -23.34 2.43
CA LEU A 100 11.83 -22.37 1.90
C LEU A 100 13.17 -23.05 1.64
N ALA A 101 13.69 -22.92 0.40
CA ALA A 101 15.02 -23.38 0.07
C ALA A 101 16.08 -22.57 0.84
N GLU A 102 16.98 -23.22 1.59
CA GLU A 102 18.01 -22.54 2.40
C GLU A 102 18.81 -21.50 1.60
N ALA A 103 19.16 -21.83 0.35
CA ALA A 103 19.92 -20.96 -0.54
C ALA A 103 19.18 -19.66 -0.91
N SER A 104 17.84 -19.63 -0.82
CA SER A 104 17.02 -18.50 -1.21
C SER A 104 16.57 -17.59 -0.04
N ILE A 105 16.68 -18.08 1.21
CA ILE A 105 16.10 -17.38 2.38
C ILE A 105 16.68 -15.98 2.53
N ALA A 106 18.00 -15.83 2.52
CA ALA A 106 18.66 -14.54 2.72
C ALA A 106 18.26 -13.54 1.63
N ALA A 107 18.34 -13.92 0.37
CA ALA A 107 17.98 -13.07 -0.76
C ALA A 107 16.49 -12.71 -0.75
N ALA A 108 15.59 -13.63 -0.39
CA ALA A 108 14.17 -13.37 -0.27
C ALA A 108 13.85 -12.38 0.87
N CYS A 109 14.53 -12.50 2.01
CA CYS A 109 14.43 -11.53 3.09
C CYS A 109 14.88 -10.14 2.63
N ASP A 110 16.06 -10.05 2.03
CA ASP A 110 16.63 -8.77 1.58
C ASP A 110 15.71 -8.10 0.55
N GLU A 111 15.23 -8.82 -0.45
CA GLU A 111 14.35 -8.29 -1.49
C GLU A 111 13.01 -7.83 -0.92
N LEU A 112 12.37 -8.67 -0.10
CA LEU A 112 11.06 -8.37 0.47
C LEU A 112 11.11 -7.19 1.43
N PHE A 113 12.10 -7.15 2.34
CA PHE A 113 12.28 -6.03 3.25
C PHE A 113 12.73 -4.76 2.54
N ALA A 114 13.50 -4.86 1.44
CA ALA A 114 13.86 -3.71 0.64
C ALA A 114 12.63 -2.98 0.08
N VAL A 115 11.63 -3.73 -0.39
CA VAL A 115 10.39 -3.15 -0.92
C VAL A 115 9.44 -2.76 0.22
N ASN A 116 9.02 -3.74 1.04
CA ASN A 116 7.91 -3.55 1.98
C ASN A 116 8.26 -2.66 3.18
N VAL A 117 9.51 -2.63 3.61
CA VAL A 117 9.95 -1.94 4.84
C VAL A 117 10.81 -0.73 4.51
N LYS A 118 11.97 -0.96 3.89
CA LYS A 118 12.88 0.12 3.50
C LYS A 118 12.21 1.12 2.57
N GLY A 119 11.41 0.63 1.59
CA GLY A 119 10.65 1.48 0.68
C GLY A 119 9.69 2.45 1.39
N CYS A 120 9.00 1.99 2.44
CA CYS A 120 8.15 2.86 3.26
C CYS A 120 8.96 3.98 3.94
N ILE A 121 10.12 3.65 4.51
CA ILE A 121 10.98 4.62 5.21
C ILE A 121 11.57 5.62 4.21
N LEU A 122 12.07 5.14 3.07
CA LEU A 122 12.66 6.01 2.04
C LEU A 122 11.63 6.95 1.41
N GLY A 123 10.44 6.44 1.13
CA GLY A 123 9.32 7.25 0.61
C GLY A 123 8.88 8.31 1.61
N ALA A 124 8.70 7.92 2.89
CA ALA A 124 8.39 8.87 3.96
C ALA A 124 9.45 9.97 4.08
N LYS A 125 10.73 9.60 4.04
CA LYS A 125 11.85 10.55 4.11
C LYS A 125 11.86 11.50 2.91
N ALA A 126 11.61 11.00 1.71
CA ALA A 126 11.55 11.83 0.51
C ALA A 126 10.39 12.83 0.53
N ALA A 127 9.21 12.38 0.99
CA ALA A 127 7.99 13.20 1.03
C ALA A 127 7.94 14.20 2.21
N LEU A 128 8.77 14.00 3.23
CA LEU A 128 8.70 14.67 4.52
C LEU A 128 8.60 16.21 4.40
N HIS A 129 9.50 16.82 3.62
CA HIS A 129 9.58 18.28 3.51
C HIS A 129 8.29 18.90 2.93
N GLU A 130 7.79 18.33 1.85
CA GLU A 130 6.58 18.83 1.18
C GLU A 130 5.32 18.59 2.03
N LEU A 131 5.24 17.43 2.70
CA LEU A 131 4.11 17.13 3.59
C LEU A 131 4.11 18.03 4.83
N ASP A 132 5.27 18.33 5.40
CA ASP A 132 5.39 19.23 6.55
C ASP A 132 4.93 20.66 6.19
N LYS A 133 5.40 21.17 5.07
CA LYS A 133 5.01 22.46 4.51
C LYS A 133 3.50 22.57 4.29
N ASN A 134 2.87 21.51 3.81
CA ASN A 134 1.45 21.48 3.47
C ASN A 134 0.57 20.94 4.62
N LYS A 135 1.16 20.54 5.76
CA LYS A 135 0.51 19.85 6.88
C LYS A 135 -0.26 18.63 6.39
N GLY A 136 0.38 17.80 5.60
CA GLY A 136 -0.20 16.67 4.86
C GLY A 136 -0.41 15.41 5.70
N CYS A 137 -0.46 14.28 4.99
CA CYS A 137 -0.51 12.97 5.65
C CYS A 137 0.22 11.89 4.88
N MET A 138 0.59 10.82 5.60
CA MET A 138 1.11 9.58 5.05
C MET A 138 0.13 8.44 5.36
N ILE A 139 -0.10 7.56 4.38
CA ILE A 139 -0.92 6.37 4.56
C ILE A 139 -0.16 5.18 4.00
N PHE A 140 0.04 4.15 4.83
CA PHE A 140 0.77 2.95 4.42
C PHE A 140 -0.16 1.76 4.27
N THR A 141 0.05 0.96 3.24
CA THR A 141 -0.63 -0.33 3.07
C THR A 141 0.05 -1.37 3.95
N ALA A 142 -0.53 -1.59 5.13
CA ALA A 142 -0.16 -2.68 6.03
C ALA A 142 -0.71 -4.02 5.50
N SER A 143 -1.23 -4.86 6.37
CA SER A 143 -1.96 -6.11 6.08
C SER A 143 -2.55 -6.64 7.38
N GLY A 144 -3.56 -7.50 7.31
CA GLY A 144 -3.95 -8.35 8.44
C GLY A 144 -2.77 -9.14 9.00
N ALA A 145 -1.81 -9.54 8.15
CA ALA A 145 -0.54 -10.17 8.53
C ALA A 145 0.36 -9.28 9.42
N GLY A 146 0.09 -7.99 9.55
CA GLY A 146 0.80 -7.10 10.48
C GLY A 146 0.29 -7.17 11.92
N PHE A 147 -0.78 -7.92 12.18
CA PHE A 147 -1.43 -8.05 13.49
C PHE A 147 -1.64 -9.51 13.91
N THR A 148 -1.73 -10.41 12.93
CA THR A 148 -2.03 -11.83 13.14
C THR A 148 -1.07 -12.69 12.31
N SER A 149 -1.08 -13.99 12.57
CA SER A 149 -0.42 -15.01 11.74
C SER A 149 -1.32 -15.39 10.54
N ALA A 150 -0.75 -16.16 9.61
CA ALA A 150 -1.43 -16.81 8.48
C ALA A 150 -1.91 -15.90 7.33
N GLY A 151 -1.56 -14.61 7.34
CA GLY A 151 -1.81 -13.69 6.21
C GLY A 151 -0.69 -13.65 5.15
N GLY A 152 0.31 -14.53 5.26
CA GLY A 152 1.50 -14.68 4.42
C GLY A 152 2.44 -15.71 5.03
N GLY A 153 3.60 -15.94 4.43
CA GLY A 153 4.69 -16.70 5.05
C GLY A 153 5.41 -15.86 6.12
N VAL A 154 6.48 -16.42 6.68
CA VAL A 154 7.21 -15.82 7.81
C VAL A 154 7.85 -14.48 7.46
N ILE A 155 8.40 -14.35 6.24
CA ILE A 155 9.14 -13.15 5.81
C ILE A 155 8.13 -12.00 5.59
N TYR A 156 7.03 -12.27 4.90
CA TYR A 156 5.96 -11.29 4.66
C TYR A 156 5.31 -10.83 5.96
N THR A 157 4.94 -11.77 6.83
CA THR A 157 4.34 -11.48 8.14
C THR A 157 5.25 -10.56 8.96
N ALA A 158 6.55 -10.88 9.06
CA ALA A 158 7.52 -10.03 9.74
C ALA A 158 7.58 -8.61 9.14
N SER A 159 7.61 -8.50 7.80
CA SER A 159 7.65 -7.21 7.11
C SER A 159 6.41 -6.35 7.40
N LYS A 160 5.22 -6.95 7.45
CA LYS A 160 3.98 -6.22 7.71
C LYS A 160 3.83 -5.81 9.18
N HIS A 161 4.37 -6.57 10.12
CA HIS A 161 4.53 -6.11 11.52
C HIS A 161 5.48 -4.90 11.59
N ALA A 162 6.59 -4.91 10.83
CA ALA A 162 7.48 -3.77 10.75
C ALA A 162 6.79 -2.51 10.20
N VAL A 163 5.93 -2.64 9.17
CA VAL A 163 5.14 -1.52 8.64
C VAL A 163 4.23 -0.92 9.71
N VAL A 164 3.57 -1.74 10.53
CA VAL A 164 2.75 -1.24 11.66
C VAL A 164 3.62 -0.47 12.67
N GLY A 165 4.83 -0.96 12.95
CA GLY A 165 5.82 -0.24 13.78
C GLY A 165 6.21 1.11 13.18
N ILE A 166 6.48 1.17 11.86
CA ILE A 166 6.79 2.41 11.14
C ILE A 166 5.65 3.43 11.26
N ILE A 167 4.40 3.01 11.04
CA ILE A 167 3.23 3.89 11.13
C ILE A 167 3.14 4.52 12.52
N ARG A 168 3.29 3.74 13.58
CA ARG A 168 3.20 4.22 14.97
C ARG A 168 4.33 5.16 15.33
N GLN A 169 5.56 4.82 14.94
CA GLN A 169 6.73 5.65 15.23
C GLN A 169 6.67 6.98 14.48
N LEU A 170 6.40 6.97 13.17
CA LEU A 170 6.29 8.19 12.39
C LEU A 170 5.12 9.07 12.82
N ALA A 171 4.02 8.51 13.33
CA ALA A 171 2.91 9.29 13.86
C ALA A 171 3.32 10.14 15.08
N VAL A 172 4.20 9.61 15.92
CA VAL A 172 4.74 10.33 17.08
C VAL A 172 5.78 11.37 16.66
N GLU A 173 6.70 11.00 15.75
CA GLU A 173 7.78 11.88 15.31
C GLU A 173 7.30 13.08 14.49
N LEU A 174 6.27 12.90 13.66
CA LEU A 174 5.86 13.87 12.65
C LEU A 174 4.65 14.74 13.06
N GLY A 175 4.02 14.40 14.17
CA GLY A 175 3.01 15.27 14.78
C GLY A 175 3.63 16.56 15.29
N PRO A 176 2.89 17.69 15.29
CA PRO A 176 1.47 17.84 14.91
C PRO A 176 1.24 18.14 13.42
N ASN A 177 2.28 18.25 12.61
CA ASN A 177 2.17 18.75 11.24
C ASN A 177 1.70 17.67 10.25
N ILE A 178 2.14 16.42 10.42
CA ILE A 178 1.84 15.33 9.50
C ILE A 178 1.13 14.21 10.26
N ARG A 179 -0.03 13.78 9.76
CA ARG A 179 -0.72 12.58 10.26
C ARG A 179 -0.17 11.34 9.53
N VAL A 180 0.06 10.27 10.28
CA VAL A 180 0.54 9.01 9.70
C VAL A 180 -0.38 7.88 10.13
N ASN A 181 -0.98 7.18 9.15
CA ASN A 181 -1.92 6.10 9.39
C ASN A 181 -1.68 4.94 8.42
N GLY A 182 -2.45 3.90 8.54
CA GLY A 182 -2.41 2.75 7.64
C GLY A 182 -3.77 2.16 7.33
N VAL A 183 -3.79 1.37 6.26
CA VAL A 183 -4.90 0.47 5.93
C VAL A 183 -4.34 -0.95 5.94
N ALA A 184 -5.04 -1.88 6.59
CA ALA A 184 -4.69 -3.30 6.66
C ALA A 184 -5.67 -4.12 5.83
N PRO A 185 -5.32 -4.46 4.59
CA PRO A 185 -6.12 -5.35 3.75
C PRO A 185 -6.21 -6.77 4.33
N GLY A 186 -7.37 -7.42 4.10
CA GLY A 186 -7.52 -8.86 4.12
C GLY A 186 -7.21 -9.48 2.77
N GLY A 187 -7.77 -10.67 2.50
CA GLY A 187 -7.67 -11.32 1.20
C GLY A 187 -8.35 -10.50 0.12
N THR A 188 -7.54 -9.88 -0.75
CA THR A 188 -7.96 -8.97 -1.80
C THR A 188 -7.46 -9.48 -3.14
N MET A 189 -8.34 -9.54 -4.14
CA MET A 189 -8.03 -10.01 -5.49
C MET A 189 -7.12 -8.99 -6.21
N THR A 190 -5.80 -9.25 -6.21
CA THR A 190 -4.78 -8.32 -6.73
C THR A 190 -3.71 -9.05 -7.52
N ASP A 191 -2.91 -8.30 -8.30
CA ASP A 191 -1.67 -8.78 -8.94
C ASP A 191 -0.47 -8.68 -7.98
N LEU A 192 -0.65 -9.07 -6.70
CA LEU A 192 0.45 -9.09 -5.74
C LEU A 192 1.34 -10.32 -6.00
N ARG A 193 2.60 -10.07 -6.33
CA ARG A 193 3.55 -11.10 -6.74
C ARG A 193 4.59 -11.39 -5.68
N SER A 194 5.16 -12.58 -5.77
CA SER A 194 6.26 -13.00 -4.91
C SER A 194 7.57 -12.34 -5.33
N VAL A 195 8.52 -12.28 -4.39
CA VAL A 195 9.89 -11.84 -4.68
C VAL A 195 10.59 -12.79 -5.65
N ALA A 196 11.43 -12.24 -6.51
CA ALA A 196 12.12 -13.01 -7.56
C ALA A 196 13.08 -14.06 -6.96
N ALA A 197 13.68 -13.80 -5.82
CA ALA A 197 14.58 -14.70 -5.12
C ALA A 197 13.97 -16.07 -4.77
N LEU A 198 12.64 -16.17 -4.68
CA LEU A 198 11.95 -17.44 -4.40
C LEU A 198 11.72 -18.28 -5.66
N GLN A 199 11.99 -17.75 -6.85
CA GLN A 199 11.85 -18.45 -8.13
C GLN A 199 10.47 -19.12 -8.34
N LEU A 200 9.43 -18.54 -7.75
CA LEU A 200 8.06 -18.95 -7.95
C LEU A 200 7.57 -18.51 -9.34
N GLU A 201 6.54 -19.18 -9.86
CA GLU A 201 5.93 -18.76 -11.12
C GLU A 201 5.54 -17.28 -11.05
N ASP A 202 5.78 -16.55 -12.16
CA ASP A 202 5.47 -15.13 -12.27
C ASP A 202 3.97 -14.88 -12.45
N ARG A 203 3.20 -15.36 -11.48
CA ARG A 203 1.75 -15.14 -11.37
C ARG A 203 1.35 -14.74 -9.96
N SER A 204 0.24 -14.05 -9.85
CA SER A 204 -0.36 -13.77 -8.54
C SER A 204 -0.92 -15.06 -7.91
N GLN A 205 -0.78 -15.20 -6.59
CA GLN A 205 -1.46 -16.25 -5.84
C GLN A 205 -3.00 -16.13 -5.88
N PHE A 206 -3.49 -14.94 -6.19
CA PHE A 206 -4.91 -14.66 -6.31
C PHE A 206 -5.49 -15.01 -7.67
N ASP A 207 -4.64 -15.31 -8.68
CA ASP A 207 -5.06 -15.81 -9.99
C ASP A 207 -5.29 -17.33 -10.01
N LEU A 208 -5.00 -18.01 -8.89
CA LEU A 208 -5.21 -19.46 -8.77
C LEU A 208 -6.71 -19.82 -8.77
N PRO A 209 -7.11 -20.89 -9.45
CA PRO A 209 -8.48 -21.36 -9.44
C PRO A 209 -9.04 -21.52 -8.02
N GLY A 210 -10.23 -20.98 -7.77
CA GLY A 210 -10.89 -21.03 -6.45
C GLY A 210 -10.27 -20.11 -5.40
N ALA A 211 -9.43 -19.13 -5.78
CA ALA A 211 -8.83 -18.18 -4.82
C ALA A 211 -9.91 -17.32 -4.14
N ALA A 212 -10.86 -16.79 -4.90
CA ALA A 212 -11.93 -15.96 -4.36
C ALA A 212 -12.81 -16.74 -3.36
N GLU A 213 -13.16 -17.97 -3.69
CA GLU A 213 -13.97 -18.85 -2.83
C GLU A 213 -13.21 -19.18 -1.52
N ARG A 214 -11.91 -19.46 -1.60
CA ARG A 214 -11.10 -19.73 -0.40
C ARG A 214 -11.01 -18.49 0.50
N ILE A 215 -10.82 -17.30 -0.08
CA ILE A 215 -10.81 -16.06 0.66
C ILE A 215 -12.16 -15.81 1.32
N ALA A 216 -13.24 -15.93 0.59
CA ALA A 216 -14.61 -15.76 1.08
C ALA A 216 -14.93 -16.71 2.24
N ALA A 217 -14.54 -17.99 2.12
CA ALA A 217 -14.74 -18.98 3.18
C ALA A 217 -13.96 -18.68 4.46
N GLY A 218 -12.89 -17.88 4.36
CA GLY A 218 -11.98 -17.53 5.46
C GLY A 218 -12.37 -16.29 6.27
N ASN A 219 -13.51 -15.64 5.97
CA ASN A 219 -13.90 -14.42 6.67
C ASN A 219 -15.41 -14.36 6.97
N PRO A 220 -15.82 -13.61 8.03
CA PRO A 220 -17.21 -13.49 8.46
C PRO A 220 -18.19 -12.95 7.43
N LEU A 221 -17.76 -12.03 6.56
CA LEU A 221 -18.61 -11.44 5.53
C LEU A 221 -18.79 -12.36 4.30
N GLN A 222 -17.98 -13.43 4.19
CA GLN A 222 -17.98 -14.39 3.10
C GLN A 222 -17.78 -13.76 1.72
N ILE A 223 -16.87 -12.78 1.64
CA ILE A 223 -16.50 -12.10 0.40
C ILE A 223 -14.99 -12.19 0.14
N ALA A 224 -14.61 -12.24 -1.12
CA ALA A 224 -13.27 -11.87 -1.54
C ALA A 224 -13.29 -10.37 -1.84
N LEU A 225 -12.38 -9.60 -1.24
CA LEU A 225 -12.35 -8.16 -1.45
C LEU A 225 -11.80 -7.83 -2.84
N ASP A 226 -12.43 -6.86 -3.48
CA ASP A 226 -11.86 -6.17 -4.62
C ASP A 226 -10.99 -5.00 -4.17
N PRO A 227 -9.96 -4.58 -4.96
CA PRO A 227 -9.15 -3.39 -4.65
C PRO A 227 -9.99 -2.14 -4.36
N ALA A 228 -11.13 -1.96 -5.01
CA ALA A 228 -12.03 -0.83 -4.83
C ALA A 228 -12.65 -0.77 -3.42
N ASP A 229 -12.84 -1.92 -2.76
CA ASP A 229 -13.39 -1.98 -1.39
C ASP A 229 -12.46 -1.30 -0.37
N LEU A 230 -11.17 -1.23 -0.66
CA LEU A 230 -10.19 -0.62 0.22
C LEU A 230 -10.05 0.89 0.03
N ALA A 231 -10.33 1.38 -1.18
CA ALA A 231 -10.05 2.77 -1.56
C ALA A 231 -10.76 3.80 -0.66
N GLY A 232 -11.96 3.48 -0.18
CA GLY A 232 -12.70 4.33 0.75
C GLY A 232 -11.98 4.60 2.08
N ALA A 233 -11.26 3.62 2.62
CA ALA A 233 -10.48 3.79 3.84
C ALA A 233 -9.27 4.73 3.62
N PHE A 234 -8.62 4.65 2.46
CA PHE A 234 -7.55 5.58 2.09
C PHE A 234 -8.08 7.01 1.93
N VAL A 235 -9.23 7.21 1.28
CA VAL A 235 -9.89 8.52 1.17
C VAL A 235 -10.21 9.09 2.55
N PHE A 236 -10.82 8.29 3.42
CA PHE A 236 -11.16 8.69 4.78
C PHE A 236 -9.93 9.18 5.55
N LEU A 237 -8.85 8.38 5.57
CA LEU A 237 -7.63 8.71 6.29
C LEU A 237 -6.88 9.92 5.68
N ALA A 238 -6.97 10.11 4.36
CA ALA A 238 -6.40 11.28 3.66
C ALA A 238 -7.16 12.56 4.01
N SER A 239 -8.48 12.48 4.09
CA SER A 239 -9.35 13.64 4.31
C SER A 239 -9.04 14.36 5.63
N ARG A 240 -8.57 15.60 5.52
CA ARG A 240 -8.31 16.43 6.70
C ARG A 240 -9.59 16.74 7.48
N ALA A 241 -10.71 16.92 6.78
CA ALA A 241 -11.99 17.22 7.43
C ALA A 241 -12.50 16.05 8.28
N ASN A 242 -12.30 14.80 7.79
CA ASN A 242 -12.89 13.62 8.41
C ASN A 242 -11.93 12.87 9.35
N ALA A 243 -10.61 13.01 9.17
CA ALA A 243 -9.60 12.27 9.93
C ALA A 243 -8.60 13.19 10.67
N ARG A 244 -8.98 14.44 10.98
CA ARG A 244 -8.10 15.40 11.66
C ARG A 244 -7.52 14.90 12.98
N GLY A 245 -8.29 14.13 13.73
CA GLY A 245 -7.90 13.58 15.03
C GLY A 245 -7.29 12.18 14.97
N ILE A 246 -6.97 11.65 13.76
CA ILE A 246 -6.51 10.27 13.58
C ILE A 246 -5.07 10.27 13.13
N THR A 247 -4.16 9.73 13.97
CA THR A 247 -2.76 9.43 13.65
C THR A 247 -2.30 8.19 14.41
N GLY A 248 -1.39 7.41 13.87
CA GLY A 248 -0.88 6.16 14.44
C GLY A 248 -1.86 4.97 14.35
N SER A 249 -2.99 5.16 13.68
CA SER A 249 -4.04 4.16 13.56
C SER A 249 -3.89 3.34 12.27
N VAL A 250 -4.32 2.08 12.33
CA VAL A 250 -4.43 1.22 11.15
C VAL A 250 -5.86 0.71 11.05
N VAL A 251 -6.53 1.05 9.97
CA VAL A 251 -7.91 0.62 9.68
C VAL A 251 -7.87 -0.73 8.98
N SER A 252 -8.46 -1.75 9.59
CA SER A 252 -8.64 -3.05 8.95
C SER A 252 -9.77 -2.99 7.93
N VAL A 253 -9.47 -3.39 6.69
CA VAL A 253 -10.45 -3.63 5.62
C VAL A 253 -10.22 -5.07 5.16
N ASP A 254 -10.73 -6.00 5.92
CA ASP A 254 -10.36 -7.41 5.86
C ASP A 254 -11.56 -8.38 5.92
N ALA A 255 -12.76 -7.84 5.76
CA ALA A 255 -14.01 -8.61 5.90
C ALA A 255 -14.12 -9.39 7.22
N GLY A 256 -13.34 -8.99 8.26
CA GLY A 256 -13.28 -9.66 9.56
C GLY A 256 -12.35 -10.87 9.61
N SER A 257 -11.50 -11.09 8.60
CA SER A 257 -10.63 -12.28 8.53
C SER A 257 -9.61 -12.38 9.68
N THR A 258 -9.26 -11.26 10.32
CA THR A 258 -8.38 -11.24 11.50
C THR A 258 -9.10 -11.55 12.82
N LEU A 259 -10.44 -11.63 12.81
CA LEU A 259 -11.23 -12.00 13.98
C LEU A 259 -11.30 -13.51 14.14
N ARG A 260 -11.38 -13.98 15.38
CA ARG A 260 -11.62 -15.40 15.66
C ARG A 260 -13.04 -15.77 15.27
N MET A 261 -13.20 -16.58 14.24
CA MET A 261 -14.52 -17.11 13.89
C MET A 261 -15.05 -18.06 14.98
N MET A 262 -16.27 -17.85 15.43
CA MET A 262 -16.96 -18.83 16.24
C MET A 262 -17.33 -20.02 15.36
N ARG A 263 -17.02 -21.25 15.82
CA ARG A 263 -17.53 -22.46 15.12
C ARG A 263 -19.06 -22.41 15.18
N ARG A 264 -19.70 -22.36 14.04
CA ARG A 264 -21.13 -22.66 13.95
C ARG A 264 -21.27 -24.14 14.23
N GLY A 265 -21.91 -24.51 15.33
CA GLY A 265 -22.24 -25.89 15.67
C GLY A 265 -23.21 -26.49 14.69
#